data_6c8e775062f4c453deff77208724a0e3
#
_entry.id   6c8e775062f4c453deff77208724a0e3
#
_cell.length_a   1.000
_cell.length_b   1.000
_cell.length_c   1.000
_cell.angle_alpha   90.00
_cell.angle_beta   90.00
_cell.angle_gamma   90.00
#
_symmetry.space_group_name_H-M   'P 1'
#
loop_
_entity.id
_entity.type
_entity.pdbx_description
1 polymer ?
#
loop_
_entity_poly.entity_id
_entity_poly.type
_entity_poly.pdbx_seq_one_letter_code
_entity_poly.pdbx_strand_id
1 'polypeptide(L)'
;MCGLVGLCGSPLAKEVDAFKDLLVFSSVRGPHSTGVAVVAHGRDREPVIAKQVGNTYELFDHKPFDAAMRTANKKLILGHNRHATVGTVNRANAHPFDKETLVGCHNGTIDWQSRKKLEGHDEVGTDSEALFNTLDE
;
A
#
# COMPACT_ATOMS: atom_id res chain seq x y z
N MET A 1 9.54 5.62 -10.65
CA MET A 1 9.65 4.40 -9.78
C MET A 1 9.00 4.70 -8.44
N CYS A 2 8.20 3.78 -7.92
CA CYS A 2 7.54 3.93 -6.62
C CYS A 2 8.52 3.77 -5.44
N GLY A 3 8.11 4.23 -4.25
CA GLY A 3 8.75 3.91 -2.97
C GLY A 3 7.99 2.77 -2.28
N LEU A 4 8.70 1.84 -1.67
CA LEU A 4 8.14 0.76 -0.88
C LEU A 4 8.89 0.65 0.44
N VAL A 5 8.16 0.59 1.54
CA VAL A 5 8.69 0.45 2.90
C VAL A 5 7.92 -0.65 3.62
N GLY A 6 8.63 -1.52 4.34
CA GLY A 6 8.02 -2.59 5.11
C GLY A 6 8.65 -2.73 6.49
N LEU A 7 7.83 -3.06 7.48
CA LEU A 7 8.25 -3.35 8.84
C LEU A 7 7.47 -4.57 9.34
N CYS A 8 8.15 -5.63 9.73
CA CYS A 8 7.55 -6.90 10.15
C CYS A 8 8.08 -7.33 11.52
N GLY A 9 7.23 -7.98 12.31
CA GLY A 9 7.55 -8.48 13.65
C GLY A 9 6.58 -7.93 14.69
N SER A 10 7.12 -7.50 15.82
CA SER A 10 6.36 -6.81 16.89
C SER A 10 7.01 -5.44 17.15
N PRO A 11 6.80 -4.46 16.25
CA PRO A 11 7.57 -3.24 16.24
C PRO A 11 7.33 -2.39 17.50
N LEU A 12 8.41 -1.88 18.05
CA LEU A 12 8.39 -0.87 19.12
C LEU A 12 8.06 0.51 18.53
N ALA A 13 7.68 1.44 19.39
CA ALA A 13 7.33 2.81 18.98
C ALA A 13 8.43 3.47 18.12
N LYS A 14 9.70 3.35 18.52
CA LYS A 14 10.85 3.89 17.77
C LYS A 14 11.00 3.30 16.36
N GLU A 15 10.59 2.04 16.16
CA GLU A 15 10.66 1.38 14.87
C GLU A 15 9.49 1.83 13.97
N VAL A 16 8.33 2.10 14.57
CA VAL A 16 7.21 2.72 13.86
C VAL A 16 7.56 4.15 13.43
N ASP A 17 8.27 4.91 14.25
CA ASP A 17 8.74 6.24 13.87
C ASP A 17 9.79 6.16 12.75
N ALA A 18 10.73 5.23 12.83
CA ALA A 18 11.67 4.97 11.72
C ALA A 18 10.95 4.56 10.41
N PHE A 19 9.88 3.78 10.50
CA PHE A 19 9.03 3.47 9.33
C PHE A 19 8.43 4.73 8.71
N LYS A 20 7.91 5.66 9.51
CA LYS A 20 7.37 6.94 9.03
C LYS A 20 8.45 7.78 8.33
N ASP A 21 9.65 7.86 8.93
CA ASP A 21 10.77 8.58 8.33
C ASP A 21 11.17 7.97 6.98
N LEU A 22 11.26 6.65 6.89
CA LEU A 22 11.55 5.95 5.64
C LEU A 22 10.45 6.17 4.59
N LEU A 23 9.19 6.25 5.01
CA LEU A 23 8.08 6.55 4.10
C LEU A 23 8.20 7.97 3.55
N VAL A 24 8.58 8.95 4.38
CA VAL A 24 8.89 10.32 3.94
C VAL A 24 10.05 10.31 2.95
N PHE A 25 11.18 9.70 3.28
CA PHE A 25 12.34 9.64 2.38
C PHE A 25 12.00 8.96 1.05
N SER A 26 11.17 7.94 1.05
CA SER A 26 10.78 7.25 -0.17
C SER A 26 9.78 8.02 -1.04
N SER A 27 9.16 9.08 -0.51
CA SER A 27 8.16 9.90 -1.24
C SER A 27 8.74 10.61 -2.48
N VAL A 28 10.04 10.89 -2.49
CA VAL A 28 10.74 11.44 -3.67
C VAL A 28 10.65 10.53 -4.90
N ARG A 29 10.37 9.24 -4.70
CA ARG A 29 10.23 8.23 -5.76
C ARG A 29 8.82 8.18 -6.34
N GLY A 30 7.80 8.60 -5.57
CA GLY A 30 6.40 8.51 -5.98
C GLY A 30 5.52 9.53 -5.27
N PRO A 31 5.37 10.74 -5.84
CA PRO A 31 4.64 11.82 -5.18
C PRO A 31 3.14 11.81 -5.46
N HIS A 32 2.61 10.86 -6.25
CA HIS A 32 1.24 10.93 -6.78
C HIS A 32 0.18 10.42 -5.79
N SER A 33 0.50 9.40 -5.01
CA SER A 33 -0.33 8.93 -3.91
C SER A 33 0.49 8.11 -2.92
N THR A 34 0.06 8.12 -1.67
CA THR A 34 0.71 7.39 -0.58
C THR A 34 -0.31 6.56 0.17
N GLY A 35 0.09 5.38 0.64
CA GLY A 35 -0.77 4.58 1.49
C GLY A 35 0.01 3.64 2.39
N VAL A 36 -0.69 3.19 3.43
CA VAL A 36 -0.19 2.22 4.40
C VAL A 36 -1.22 1.15 4.67
N ALA A 37 -0.74 -0.04 5.00
CA ALA A 37 -1.54 -1.12 5.56
C ALA A 37 -0.90 -1.58 6.87
N VAL A 38 -1.69 -1.80 7.89
CA VAL A 38 -1.26 -2.34 9.18
C VAL A 38 -2.02 -3.63 9.44
N VAL A 39 -1.28 -4.73 9.61
CA VAL A 39 -1.82 -6.03 9.98
C VAL A 39 -1.43 -6.32 11.43
N ALA A 40 -2.38 -6.68 12.27
CA ALA A 40 -2.14 -7.07 13.65
C ALA A 40 -1.88 -8.58 13.78
N HIS A 41 -1.25 -8.99 14.89
CA HIS A 41 -1.19 -10.40 15.26
C HIS A 41 -2.59 -10.96 15.57
N GLY A 42 -2.84 -12.21 15.19
CA GLY A 42 -4.10 -12.93 15.41
C GLY A 42 -4.60 -13.53 14.10
N ARG A 43 -5.54 -14.47 14.22
CA ARG A 43 -6.28 -15.01 13.08
C ARG A 43 -7.45 -14.06 12.76
N ASP A 44 -7.83 -13.99 11.50
CA ASP A 44 -9.03 -13.28 11.03
C ASP A 44 -9.02 -11.76 11.34
N ARG A 45 -7.84 -11.13 11.37
CA ARG A 45 -7.74 -9.68 11.51
C ARG A 45 -7.54 -9.02 10.16
N GLU A 46 -8.55 -8.27 9.77
CA GLU A 46 -8.48 -7.44 8.55
C GLU A 46 -7.40 -6.37 8.68
N PRO A 47 -6.69 -6.06 7.58
CA PRO A 47 -5.74 -4.95 7.55
C PRO A 47 -6.43 -3.61 7.80
N VAL A 48 -5.80 -2.74 8.56
CA VAL A 48 -6.22 -1.33 8.65
C VAL A 48 -5.49 -0.54 7.58
N ILE A 49 -6.23 -0.03 6.61
CA ILE A 49 -5.70 0.64 5.42
C ILE A 49 -5.95 2.15 5.49
N ALA A 50 -4.93 2.92 5.16
CA ALA A 50 -5.05 4.34 4.91
C ALA A 50 -4.38 4.70 3.58
N LYS A 51 -5.10 5.39 2.71
CA LYS A 51 -4.63 5.83 1.38
C LYS A 51 -4.99 7.29 1.14
N GLN A 52 -4.09 8.04 0.52
CA GLN A 52 -4.33 9.43 0.15
C GLN A 52 -3.65 9.77 -1.19
N VAL A 53 -4.29 10.63 -1.96
CA VAL A 53 -3.67 11.28 -3.11
C VAL A 53 -2.69 12.32 -2.60
N GLY A 54 -1.53 12.41 -3.24
CA GLY A 54 -0.46 13.30 -2.82
C GLY A 54 0.68 12.58 -2.13
N ASN A 55 1.57 13.34 -1.53
CA ASN A 55 2.76 12.85 -0.87
C ASN A 55 2.47 12.31 0.55
N THR A 56 3.52 11.88 1.23
CA THR A 56 3.43 11.28 2.56
C THR A 56 2.85 12.22 3.63
N TYR A 57 3.04 13.53 3.50
CA TYR A 57 2.50 14.48 4.50
C TYR A 57 0.98 14.59 4.40
N GLU A 58 0.40 14.57 3.18
CA GLU A 58 -1.06 14.51 3.02
C GLU A 58 -1.66 13.23 3.60
N LEU A 59 -0.91 12.11 3.57
CA LEU A 59 -1.34 10.89 4.25
C LEU A 59 -1.27 11.05 5.77
N PHE A 60 -0.23 11.67 6.31
CA PHE A 60 -0.07 11.86 7.77
C PHE A 60 -1.16 12.74 8.36
N ASP A 61 -1.62 13.73 7.62
CA ASP A 61 -2.74 14.60 8.02
C ASP A 61 -4.12 13.93 7.87
N HIS A 62 -4.16 12.71 7.34
CA HIS A 62 -5.40 11.97 7.10
C HIS A 62 -5.80 11.11 8.30
N LYS A 63 -7.01 11.34 8.87
CA LYS A 63 -7.50 10.58 10.05
C LYS A 63 -7.37 9.06 9.97
N PRO A 64 -7.65 8.37 8.83
CA PRO A 64 -7.42 6.94 8.70
C PRO A 64 -5.98 6.51 8.95
N PHE A 65 -4.98 7.35 8.67
CA PHE A 65 -3.59 7.06 8.98
C PHE A 65 -3.36 6.96 10.50
N ASP A 66 -3.92 7.88 11.27
CA ASP A 66 -3.86 7.82 12.74
C ASP A 66 -4.49 6.53 13.27
N ALA A 67 -5.64 6.14 12.73
CA ALA A 67 -6.31 4.90 13.10
C ALA A 67 -5.41 3.68 12.80
N ALA A 68 -4.80 3.63 11.61
CA ALA A 68 -3.87 2.57 11.25
C ALA A 68 -2.65 2.52 12.18
N MET A 69 -2.05 3.67 12.49
CA MET A 69 -0.89 3.73 13.39
C MET A 69 -1.21 3.41 14.85
N ARG A 70 -2.47 3.55 15.29
CA ARG A 70 -2.94 3.14 16.63
C ARG A 70 -3.30 1.66 16.76
N THR A 71 -3.31 0.89 15.66
CA THR A 71 -3.57 -0.55 15.71
C THR A 71 -2.67 -1.21 16.76
N ALA A 72 -3.28 -1.95 17.70
CA ALA A 72 -2.54 -2.69 18.72
C ALA A 72 -1.92 -3.97 18.13
N ASN A 73 -0.86 -4.47 18.76
CA ASN A 73 -0.21 -5.74 18.40
C ASN A 73 0.13 -5.84 16.89
N LYS A 74 0.74 -4.82 16.34
CA LYS A 74 1.17 -4.78 14.95
C LYS A 74 2.10 -5.95 14.63
N LYS A 75 1.83 -6.66 13.55
CA LYS A 75 2.66 -7.72 12.97
C LYS A 75 3.39 -7.24 11.73
N LEU A 76 2.72 -6.45 10.91
CA LEU A 76 3.23 -5.96 9.63
C LEU A 76 2.73 -4.55 9.41
N ILE A 77 3.62 -3.69 8.95
CA ILE A 77 3.27 -2.38 8.37
C ILE A 77 3.85 -2.33 6.97
N LEU A 78 3.01 -2.09 5.96
CA LEU A 78 3.42 -1.82 4.59
C LEU A 78 3.16 -0.36 4.26
N GLY A 79 4.09 0.28 3.59
CA GLY A 79 3.96 1.65 3.09
C GLY A 79 4.38 1.75 1.63
N HIS A 80 3.66 2.55 0.87
CA HIS A 80 3.91 2.72 -0.55
C HIS A 80 3.71 4.16 -0.99
N ASN A 81 4.69 4.69 -1.72
CA ASN A 81 4.61 5.97 -2.44
C ASN A 81 4.52 5.68 -3.93
N ARG A 82 3.38 5.98 -4.53
CA ARG A 82 3.08 5.65 -5.92
C ARG A 82 3.62 6.70 -6.89
N HIS A 83 4.37 6.24 -7.89
CA HIS A 83 4.57 6.95 -9.14
C HIS A 83 3.65 6.33 -10.19
N ALA A 84 2.58 7.02 -10.54
CA ALA A 84 1.59 6.47 -11.46
C ALA A 84 2.17 6.36 -12.88
N THR A 85 2.20 5.14 -13.40
CA THR A 85 2.56 4.80 -14.78
C THR A 85 1.37 4.24 -15.53
N VAL A 86 0.50 3.50 -14.84
CA VAL A 86 -0.75 2.92 -15.35
C VAL A 86 -1.89 3.33 -14.45
N GLY A 87 -3.02 3.72 -15.03
CA GLY A 87 -4.22 4.14 -14.33
C GLY A 87 -4.15 5.57 -13.78
N THR A 88 -5.31 6.10 -13.45
CA THR A 88 -5.49 7.46 -12.93
C THR A 88 -4.92 7.63 -11.52
N VAL A 89 -4.56 8.87 -11.19
CA VAL A 89 -4.16 9.24 -9.82
C VAL A 89 -5.43 9.47 -9.01
N ASN A 90 -5.79 8.48 -8.22
CA ASN A 90 -6.92 8.53 -7.29
C ASN A 90 -6.63 7.61 -6.09
N ARG A 91 -7.50 7.65 -5.09
CA ARG A 91 -7.33 6.86 -3.86
C ARG A 91 -7.54 5.36 -4.11
N ALA A 92 -8.42 4.96 -5.00
CA ALA A 92 -8.66 3.55 -5.32
C ALA A 92 -7.41 2.89 -5.90
N ASN A 93 -6.71 3.59 -6.81
CA ASN A 93 -5.49 3.13 -7.45
C ASN A 93 -4.21 3.29 -6.61
N ALA A 94 -4.32 3.86 -5.39
CA ALA A 94 -3.20 3.90 -4.46
C ALA A 94 -2.98 2.53 -3.81
N HIS A 95 -1.72 2.19 -3.55
CA HIS A 95 -1.34 1.01 -2.76
C HIS A 95 -1.40 1.32 -1.25
N PRO A 96 -1.49 0.30 -0.38
CA PRO A 96 -1.64 -1.13 -0.66
C PRO A 96 -3.00 -1.51 -1.23
N PHE A 97 -3.07 -2.63 -1.96
CA PHE A 97 -4.32 -3.30 -2.29
C PHE A 97 -4.64 -4.33 -1.23
N ASP A 98 -5.91 -4.35 -0.82
CA ASP A 98 -6.49 -5.26 0.14
C ASP A 98 -7.46 -6.19 -0.61
N LYS A 99 -7.24 -7.49 -0.45
CA LYS A 99 -8.03 -8.56 -1.05
C LYS A 99 -8.46 -9.54 0.05
N GLU A 100 -9.24 -10.54 -0.26
CA GLU A 100 -9.81 -11.45 0.72
C GLU A 100 -8.73 -12.18 1.55
N THR A 101 -7.67 -12.67 0.91
CA THR A 101 -6.63 -13.48 1.55
C THR A 101 -5.30 -12.77 1.70
N LEU A 102 -5.10 -11.62 1.05
CA LEU A 102 -3.81 -10.92 1.05
C LEU A 102 -3.92 -9.40 1.04
N VAL A 103 -2.87 -8.76 1.51
CA VAL A 103 -2.63 -7.32 1.33
C VAL A 103 -1.26 -7.11 0.72
N GLY A 104 -1.16 -6.23 -0.27
CA GLY A 104 0.10 -6.09 -0.99
C GLY A 104 0.36 -4.76 -1.66
N CYS A 105 1.64 -4.56 -1.98
CA CYS A 105 2.15 -3.44 -2.75
C CYS A 105 2.99 -3.95 -3.91
N HIS A 106 2.93 -3.29 -5.05
CA HIS A 106 3.74 -3.60 -6.21
C HIS A 106 4.51 -2.37 -6.67
N ASN A 107 5.81 -2.53 -6.86
CA ASN A 107 6.67 -1.50 -7.43
C ASN A 107 7.20 -1.99 -8.79
N GLY A 108 6.48 -1.69 -9.84
CA GLY A 108 6.79 -2.11 -11.20
C GLY A 108 5.70 -1.69 -12.17
N THR A 109 5.82 -2.17 -13.40
CA THR A 109 4.80 -2.07 -14.44
C THR A 109 4.73 -3.40 -15.17
N ILE A 110 3.54 -3.98 -15.23
CA ILE A 110 3.31 -5.23 -15.94
C ILE A 110 3.02 -4.87 -17.41
N ASP A 111 3.77 -5.46 -18.33
CA ASP A 111 3.57 -5.24 -19.74
C ASP A 111 2.17 -5.68 -20.21
N TRP A 112 1.70 -5.10 -21.30
CA TRP A 112 0.33 -5.31 -21.78
C TRP A 112 0.01 -6.78 -22.10
N GLN A 113 0.97 -7.55 -22.61
CA GLN A 113 0.73 -8.96 -22.96
C GLN A 113 0.61 -9.84 -21.71
N SER A 114 1.44 -9.57 -20.69
CA SER A 114 1.37 -10.24 -19.40
C SER A 114 0.11 -9.85 -18.63
N ARG A 115 -0.25 -8.55 -18.65
CA ARG A 115 -1.47 -8.05 -18.00
C ARG A 115 -2.74 -8.73 -18.48
N LYS A 116 -2.86 -9.01 -19.79
CA LYS A 116 -4.03 -9.73 -20.37
C LYS A 116 -4.28 -11.11 -19.80
N LYS A 117 -3.30 -11.68 -19.11
CA LYS A 117 -3.43 -13.00 -18.46
C LYS A 117 -3.86 -12.92 -17.01
N LEU A 118 -3.98 -11.70 -16.46
CA LEU A 118 -4.35 -11.47 -15.08
C LEU A 118 -5.87 -11.35 -14.93
N GLU A 119 -6.38 -11.80 -13.81
CA GLU A 119 -7.79 -11.78 -13.48
C GLU A 119 -8.34 -10.34 -13.42
N GLY A 120 -9.49 -10.12 -14.05
CA GLY A 120 -10.15 -8.82 -14.06
C GLY A 120 -9.35 -7.68 -14.71
N HIS A 121 -8.39 -7.99 -15.59
CA HIS A 121 -7.47 -6.99 -16.16
C HIS A 121 -8.15 -5.83 -16.90
N ASP A 122 -9.35 -6.06 -17.44
CA ASP A 122 -10.15 -5.05 -18.15
C ASP A 122 -11.08 -4.26 -17.20
N GLU A 123 -11.30 -4.77 -15.98
CA GLU A 123 -12.25 -4.21 -15.02
C GLU A 123 -11.60 -3.30 -13.99
N VAL A 124 -10.28 -3.41 -13.81
CA VAL A 124 -9.54 -2.69 -12.76
C VAL A 124 -8.71 -1.54 -13.31
N GLY A 125 -8.48 -0.55 -12.44
CA GLY A 125 -7.82 0.70 -12.79
C GLY A 125 -6.31 0.59 -13.00
N THR A 126 -5.64 -0.48 -12.50
CA THR A 126 -4.19 -0.63 -12.56
C THR A 126 -3.77 -2.06 -12.86
N ASP A 127 -2.56 -2.22 -13.40
CA ASP A 127 -1.90 -3.51 -13.57
C ASP A 127 -1.62 -4.21 -12.23
N SER A 128 -1.30 -3.43 -11.21
CA SER A 128 -1.06 -3.93 -9.86
C SER A 128 -2.32 -4.53 -9.24
N GLU A 129 -3.48 -3.91 -9.44
CA GLU A 129 -4.75 -4.44 -8.92
C GLU A 129 -5.11 -5.77 -9.58
N ALA A 130 -4.94 -5.88 -10.91
CA ALA A 130 -5.12 -7.14 -11.62
C ALA A 130 -4.18 -8.24 -11.11
N LEU A 131 -2.91 -7.89 -10.81
CA LEU A 131 -1.98 -8.83 -10.20
C LEU A 131 -2.49 -9.35 -8.86
N PHE A 132 -2.96 -8.48 -7.98
CA PHE A 132 -3.46 -8.88 -6.66
C PHE A 132 -4.78 -9.65 -6.73
N ASN A 133 -5.65 -9.38 -7.70
CA ASN A 133 -6.83 -10.22 -7.95
C ASN A 133 -6.41 -11.65 -8.30
N THR A 134 -5.45 -11.80 -9.22
CA THR A 134 -4.95 -13.13 -9.62
C THR A 134 -4.24 -13.89 -8.50
N LEU A 135 -3.60 -13.19 -7.56
CA LEU A 135 -2.92 -13.82 -6.42
C LEU A 135 -3.87 -14.19 -5.27
N ASP A 136 -5.07 -13.64 -5.27
CA ASP A 136 -6.10 -13.84 -4.23
C ASP A 136 -7.03 -15.03 -4.53
N GLU A 137 -6.92 -15.62 -5.74
CA GLU A 137 -7.62 -16.85 -6.15
C GLU A 137 -7.02 -18.10 -5.47
#